data_f5996d4baff27e4462c88c0142a87237
#
_entry.id   f5996d4baff27e4462c88c0142a87237
#
_cell.length_a   1.000
_cell.length_b   1.000
_cell.length_c   1.000
_cell.angle_alpha   90.00
_cell.angle_beta   90.00
_cell.angle_gamma   90.00
#
_symmetry.space_group_name_H-M   'P 1'
#
loop_
_entity.id
_entity.type
_entity.pdbx_description
1 polymer ?
#
loop_
_entity_poly.entity_id
_entity_poly.type
_entity_poly.pdbx_seq_one_letter_code
_entity_poly.pdbx_strand_id
1 'polypeptide(L)'
;MIMELFKIFSMRIFREFFCVFGWVQPLRPQKDITFLTLCDGTGYLQVVLSGRVVKSTVELVGMLQVVPEGETAPGGHEIIVDHWQLETNPSIQADLRHLVLHGEVASAVLRLRAALLAAFRQTFVKHSTIEVTPPCLVQAMVKGGATLFKLDYYGQLAFLTQSSQLYLETCLPILGDVFCVQESFRAENNHTQRHLSEYTHLEAELGFINFDDVMIEAVICESVDILLADPSSAALIKQLKPKLQPPARPFLPLSYVDATTWLNEHGIKYIMVEHTVGNDIAKAAEQMTDIIGKLVFLYRFPAELKAFYMKRMPQKEGSNVVFTASCDLLIPNVGEIVGGSMRISDYDELITTYKQEGMDPSIYYWYTDQRRYGTCEHGGYGLGVEMAQTSYALKGFMFFVECDDIIYVLRLSGLGFLH
;
A
#
# COMPACT_ATOMS: atom_id res chain seq x y z
N MET A 1 -29.28 -21.81 7.33
CA MET A 1 -29.28 -20.57 8.15
C MET A 1 -28.41 -20.71 9.40
N ILE A 2 -28.74 -21.56 10.37
CA ILE A 2 -27.85 -21.78 11.55
C ILE A 2 -26.47 -22.27 11.16
N MET A 3 -26.34 -23.16 10.17
CA MET A 3 -25.00 -23.64 9.67
C MET A 3 -24.18 -22.57 8.95
N GLU A 4 -24.76 -21.50 8.45
CA GLU A 4 -24.01 -20.38 7.86
C GLU A 4 -23.43 -19.46 8.94
N LEU A 5 -24.17 -19.24 10.02
CA LEU A 5 -23.66 -18.50 11.20
C LEU A 5 -22.49 -19.24 11.89
N PHE A 6 -22.49 -20.58 11.89
CA PHE A 6 -21.36 -21.37 12.37
C PHE A 6 -20.05 -21.16 11.62
N LYS A 7 -20.11 -20.73 10.38
CA LYS A 7 -18.92 -20.38 9.58
C LYS A 7 -18.40 -18.97 9.89
N ILE A 8 -19.21 -18.16 10.56
CA ILE A 8 -18.96 -16.73 10.76
C ILE A 8 -18.53 -16.42 12.20
N PHE A 9 -18.86 -17.29 13.18
CA PHE A 9 -18.59 -17.05 14.61
C PHE A 9 -18.09 -18.30 15.33
N SER A 10 -17.17 -18.14 16.27
CA SER A 10 -16.74 -19.22 17.19
C SER A 10 -17.84 -19.55 18.19
N MET A 11 -18.79 -20.39 17.77
CA MET A 11 -19.97 -20.76 18.54
C MET A 11 -19.92 -22.18 19.04
N ARG A 12 -20.38 -22.41 20.26
CA ARG A 12 -20.69 -23.75 20.80
C ARG A 12 -22.19 -23.84 21.11
N ILE A 13 -22.82 -24.92 20.67
CA ILE A 13 -24.26 -25.16 20.92
C ILE A 13 -24.44 -26.02 22.17
N PHE A 14 -25.26 -25.55 23.09
CA PHE A 14 -25.78 -26.32 24.21
C PHE A 14 -27.31 -26.32 24.17
N ARG A 15 -27.90 -27.34 23.54
CA ARG A 15 -29.37 -27.44 23.30
C ARG A 15 -29.90 -26.27 22.47
N GLU A 16 -30.65 -25.33 23.06
CA GLU A 16 -31.18 -24.12 22.42
C GLU A 16 -30.36 -22.87 22.72
N PHE A 17 -29.29 -22.99 23.50
CA PHE A 17 -28.43 -21.90 23.90
C PHE A 17 -27.14 -21.89 23.07
N PHE A 18 -26.69 -20.68 22.74
CA PHE A 18 -25.40 -20.43 22.06
C PHE A 18 -24.43 -19.84 23.05
N CYS A 19 -23.23 -20.40 23.12
CA CYS A 19 -22.10 -19.81 23.79
C CYS A 19 -21.24 -19.13 22.71
N VAL A 20 -21.04 -17.82 22.85
CA VAL A 20 -20.33 -16.98 21.86
C VAL A 20 -19.19 -16.29 22.58
N PHE A 21 -18.01 -16.35 21.97
CA PHE A 21 -16.82 -15.67 22.42
C PHE A 21 -16.48 -14.53 21.47
N GLY A 22 -16.11 -13.38 22.02
CA GLY A 22 -15.72 -12.23 21.18
C GLY A 22 -15.35 -11.02 22.02
N TRP A 23 -14.83 -10.02 21.33
CA TRP A 23 -14.44 -8.74 21.94
C TRP A 23 -15.61 -7.77 21.86
N VAL A 24 -15.88 -7.11 22.99
CA VAL A 24 -16.97 -6.11 23.09
C VAL A 24 -16.58 -4.86 22.33
N GLN A 25 -17.43 -4.49 21.38
CA GLN A 25 -17.40 -3.24 20.62
C GLN A 25 -18.26 -2.16 21.30
N PRO A 26 -18.49 -0.98 20.68
CA PRO A 26 -19.21 0.12 21.33
C PRO A 26 -20.48 -0.30 22.06
N LEU A 27 -20.64 0.19 23.28
CA LEU A 27 -21.81 0.00 24.12
C LEU A 27 -22.83 1.09 23.86
N ARG A 28 -24.10 0.70 23.72
CA ARG A 28 -25.25 1.63 23.62
C ARG A 28 -26.19 1.38 24.80
N PRO A 29 -25.97 2.00 25.97
CA PRO A 29 -26.86 1.85 27.12
C PRO A 29 -28.17 2.55 26.86
N GLN A 30 -29.28 1.85 27.07
CA GLN A 30 -30.63 2.39 27.06
C GLN A 30 -31.32 1.95 28.34
N LYS A 31 -31.66 2.92 29.21
CA LYS A 31 -32.39 2.74 30.46
C LYS A 31 -32.01 1.46 31.24
N ASP A 32 -32.66 0.33 30.98
CA ASP A 32 -32.47 -0.96 31.66
C ASP A 32 -31.84 -2.02 30.76
N ILE A 33 -31.48 -1.67 29.51
CA ILE A 33 -30.91 -2.57 28.50
C ILE A 33 -29.60 -1.96 27.97
N THR A 34 -28.62 -2.79 27.74
CA THR A 34 -27.38 -2.38 27.04
C THR A 34 -27.26 -3.19 25.77
N PHE A 35 -27.24 -2.49 24.63
CA PHE A 35 -26.85 -3.07 23.37
C PHE A 35 -25.32 -3.02 23.25
N LEU A 36 -24.73 -4.12 22.88
CA LEU A 36 -23.30 -4.19 22.52
C LEU A 36 -23.13 -4.99 21.24
N THR A 37 -22.03 -4.78 20.58
CA THR A 37 -21.64 -5.58 19.43
C THR A 37 -20.44 -6.43 19.81
N LEU A 38 -20.48 -7.72 19.53
CA LEU A 38 -19.32 -8.60 19.61
C LEU A 38 -18.63 -8.71 18.28
N CYS A 39 -17.31 -8.81 18.31
CA CYS A 39 -16.47 -9.12 17.15
C CYS A 39 -15.51 -10.26 17.54
N ASP A 40 -15.36 -11.27 16.68
CA ASP A 40 -14.40 -12.37 16.87
C ASP A 40 -13.36 -12.47 15.76
N GLY A 41 -13.29 -11.44 14.89
CA GLY A 41 -12.42 -11.44 13.73
C GLY A 41 -13.07 -11.97 12.44
N THR A 42 -14.18 -12.71 12.54
CA THR A 42 -14.94 -13.22 11.38
C THR A 42 -16.14 -12.35 11.03
N GLY A 43 -16.73 -11.65 12.03
CA GLY A 43 -17.91 -10.82 11.86
C GLY A 43 -18.27 -10.04 13.11
N TYR A 44 -19.45 -9.43 13.04
CA TYR A 44 -20.06 -8.66 14.12
C TYR A 44 -21.43 -9.26 14.47
N LEU A 45 -21.71 -9.36 15.76
CA LEU A 45 -23.00 -9.86 16.27
C LEU A 45 -23.55 -8.88 17.30
N GLN A 46 -24.82 -8.47 17.13
CA GLN A 46 -25.50 -7.68 18.13
C GLN A 46 -25.89 -8.52 19.34
N VAL A 47 -25.71 -7.95 20.51
CA VAL A 47 -26.00 -8.58 21.79
C VAL A 47 -26.87 -7.65 22.63
N VAL A 48 -27.85 -8.18 23.26
CA VAL A 48 -28.78 -7.46 24.16
C VAL A 48 -28.60 -7.98 25.58
N LEU A 49 -28.15 -7.10 26.46
CA LEU A 49 -27.91 -7.39 27.87
C LEU A 49 -28.88 -6.60 28.77
N SER A 50 -29.37 -7.21 29.81
CA SER A 50 -30.03 -6.50 30.92
C SER A 50 -28.96 -5.92 31.84
N GLY A 51 -29.02 -4.60 32.12
CA GLY A 51 -28.09 -3.92 33.03
C GLY A 51 -26.95 -3.17 32.35
N ARG A 52 -25.97 -2.68 33.16
CA ARG A 52 -24.79 -1.92 32.69
C ARG A 52 -23.59 -2.84 32.58
N VAL A 53 -22.91 -2.80 31.44
CA VAL A 53 -21.69 -3.57 31.16
C VAL A 53 -20.54 -2.63 30.88
N VAL A 54 -19.33 -3.00 31.29
CA VAL A 54 -18.06 -2.29 31.00
C VAL A 54 -17.43 -2.93 29.77
N LYS A 55 -16.72 -2.16 28.96
CA LYS A 55 -15.99 -2.66 27.79
C LYS A 55 -14.91 -3.66 28.20
N SER A 56 -14.99 -4.88 27.67
CA SER A 56 -14.01 -5.95 27.93
C SER A 56 -14.23 -7.14 26.99
N THR A 57 -13.38 -8.14 27.08
CA THR A 57 -13.62 -9.44 26.47
C THR A 57 -14.69 -10.15 27.30
N VAL A 58 -15.67 -10.75 26.65
CA VAL A 58 -16.77 -11.42 27.33
C VAL A 58 -17.01 -12.82 26.75
N GLU A 59 -17.39 -13.73 27.60
CA GLU A 59 -18.09 -14.95 27.27
C GLU A 59 -19.58 -14.71 27.48
N LEU A 60 -20.40 -15.01 26.49
CA LEU A 60 -21.84 -14.80 26.52
C LEU A 60 -22.57 -16.12 26.26
N VAL A 61 -23.61 -16.39 27.02
CA VAL A 61 -24.55 -17.50 26.80
C VAL A 61 -25.93 -16.93 26.67
N GLY A 62 -26.64 -17.24 25.59
CA GLY A 62 -27.96 -16.71 25.33
C GLY A 62 -28.65 -17.33 24.12
N MET A 63 -29.82 -16.87 23.82
CA MET A 63 -30.61 -17.30 22.67
C MET A 63 -30.37 -16.40 21.46
N LEU A 64 -30.08 -17.01 20.31
CA LEU A 64 -29.99 -16.31 19.04
C LEU A 64 -31.35 -16.10 18.45
N GLN A 65 -31.70 -14.87 18.09
CA GLN A 65 -32.95 -14.54 17.40
C GLN A 65 -32.75 -13.63 16.21
N VAL A 66 -33.75 -13.59 15.33
CA VAL A 66 -33.81 -12.61 14.24
C VAL A 66 -34.21 -11.25 14.83
N VAL A 67 -33.58 -10.20 14.38
CA VAL A 67 -33.90 -8.83 14.81
C VAL A 67 -35.34 -8.50 14.46
N PRO A 68 -36.11 -7.85 15.37
CA PRO A 68 -37.50 -7.46 15.12
C PRO A 68 -37.70 -6.68 13.83
N GLU A 69 -38.87 -6.81 13.22
CA GLU A 69 -39.21 -6.11 11.98
C GLU A 69 -39.14 -4.58 12.18
N GLY A 70 -38.40 -3.92 11.33
CA GLY A 70 -38.14 -2.46 11.41
C GLY A 70 -36.87 -2.06 12.14
N GLU A 71 -36.15 -2.99 12.77
CA GLU A 71 -34.85 -2.78 13.37
C GLU A 71 -33.71 -3.35 12.51
N THR A 72 -32.48 -2.90 12.74
CA THR A 72 -31.31 -3.35 11.97
C THR A 72 -30.16 -3.74 12.89
N ALA A 73 -29.55 -4.90 12.62
CA ALA A 73 -28.34 -5.35 13.28
C ALA A 73 -27.38 -6.01 12.27
N PRO A 74 -26.08 -6.08 12.56
CA PRO A 74 -25.12 -6.82 11.73
C PRO A 74 -25.59 -8.26 11.52
N GLY A 75 -25.65 -8.69 10.25
CA GLY A 75 -26.12 -10.05 9.90
C GLY A 75 -27.61 -10.33 10.12
N GLY A 76 -28.43 -9.36 10.54
CA GLY A 76 -29.87 -9.50 10.75
C GLY A 76 -30.26 -10.35 11.97
N HIS A 77 -29.32 -10.63 12.86
CA HIS A 77 -29.51 -11.45 14.06
C HIS A 77 -28.98 -10.75 15.30
N GLU A 78 -29.52 -11.13 16.46
CA GLU A 78 -29.03 -10.69 17.76
C GLU A 78 -29.07 -11.84 18.79
N ILE A 79 -28.24 -11.77 19.83
CA ILE A 79 -28.32 -12.69 20.97
C ILE A 79 -28.96 -11.98 22.15
N ILE A 80 -30.00 -12.59 22.69
CA ILE A 80 -30.55 -12.23 23.99
C ILE A 80 -29.80 -13.03 25.04
N VAL A 81 -29.04 -12.33 25.90
CA VAL A 81 -28.10 -12.94 26.83
C VAL A 81 -28.77 -13.26 28.16
N ASP A 82 -28.61 -14.51 28.57
CA ASP A 82 -29.04 -15.02 29.88
C ASP A 82 -27.92 -15.02 30.92
N HIS A 83 -26.68 -15.24 30.46
CA HIS A 83 -25.49 -15.25 31.32
C HIS A 83 -24.28 -14.65 30.61
N TRP A 84 -23.47 -13.88 31.33
CA TRP A 84 -22.26 -13.30 30.85
C TRP A 84 -21.18 -13.23 31.94
N GLN A 85 -19.93 -13.34 31.52
CA GLN A 85 -18.76 -13.21 32.39
C GLN A 85 -17.73 -12.26 31.77
N LEU A 86 -17.20 -11.35 32.57
CA LEU A 86 -16.10 -10.47 32.23
C LEU A 86 -14.78 -11.16 32.44
N GLU A 87 -13.95 -11.26 31.41
CA GLU A 87 -12.61 -11.81 31.58
C GLU A 87 -11.59 -10.76 31.99
N THR A 88 -11.73 -9.49 31.55
CA THR A 88 -10.85 -8.39 31.96
C THR A 88 -11.62 -7.07 32.07
N ASN A 89 -11.17 -6.20 32.94
CA ASN A 89 -11.68 -4.83 33.09
C ASN A 89 -10.54 -3.79 32.94
N PRO A 90 -9.95 -3.62 31.72
CA PRO A 90 -8.94 -2.61 31.51
C PRO A 90 -9.61 -1.22 31.39
N SER A 91 -9.08 -0.24 32.09
CA SER A 91 -9.38 1.16 31.78
C SER A 91 -8.84 1.47 30.39
N ILE A 92 -9.74 1.67 29.44
CA ILE A 92 -9.36 1.93 28.04
C ILE A 92 -8.93 3.38 27.92
N GLN A 93 -7.65 3.61 27.63
CA GLN A 93 -7.15 4.91 27.25
C GLN A 93 -7.22 5.06 25.72
N ALA A 94 -7.68 6.22 25.28
CA ALA A 94 -7.92 6.49 23.85
C ALA A 94 -6.66 6.43 22.98
N ASP A 95 -5.49 6.58 23.58
CA ASP A 95 -4.17 6.54 22.93
C ASP A 95 -3.58 5.12 22.78
N LEU A 96 -4.27 4.10 23.29
CA LEU A 96 -3.82 2.70 23.14
C LEU A 96 -4.20 2.15 21.75
N ARG A 97 -3.27 2.22 20.81
CA ARG A 97 -3.46 1.85 19.40
C ARG A 97 -4.00 0.43 19.19
N HIS A 98 -3.50 -0.54 19.94
CA HIS A 98 -3.95 -1.93 19.87
C HIS A 98 -5.45 -2.09 20.19
N LEU A 99 -6.06 -1.13 20.90
CA LEU A 99 -7.49 -1.09 21.17
C LEU A 99 -8.28 -0.38 20.07
N VAL A 100 -7.65 0.54 19.31
CA VAL A 100 -8.28 1.18 18.14
C VAL A 100 -8.61 0.16 17.07
N LEU A 101 -7.81 -0.90 16.96
CA LEU A 101 -8.02 -2.00 16.00
C LEU A 101 -9.33 -2.75 16.22
N HIS A 102 -9.93 -2.67 17.41
CA HIS A 102 -11.24 -3.23 17.69
C HIS A 102 -12.39 -2.40 17.08
N GLY A 103 -12.12 -1.21 16.56
CA GLY A 103 -13.10 -0.37 15.88
C GLY A 103 -13.49 -0.92 14.50
N GLU A 104 -14.74 -0.73 14.09
CA GLU A 104 -15.25 -1.22 12.82
C GLU A 104 -14.46 -0.71 11.62
N VAL A 105 -14.12 0.57 11.60
CA VAL A 105 -13.35 1.20 10.52
C VAL A 105 -11.94 0.64 10.46
N ALA A 106 -11.24 0.58 11.59
CA ALA A 106 -9.87 0.08 11.67
C ALA A 106 -9.80 -1.40 11.26
N SER A 107 -10.73 -2.22 11.75
CA SER A 107 -10.87 -3.62 11.37
C SER A 107 -11.16 -3.78 9.87
N ALA A 108 -12.08 -2.97 9.31
CA ALA A 108 -12.41 -2.98 7.88
C ALA A 108 -11.19 -2.63 7.01
N VAL A 109 -10.40 -1.63 7.41
CA VAL A 109 -9.17 -1.23 6.71
C VAL A 109 -8.15 -2.38 6.69
N LEU A 110 -7.91 -3.06 7.81
CA LEU A 110 -6.97 -4.19 7.87
C LEU A 110 -7.43 -5.38 7.04
N ARG A 111 -8.72 -5.72 7.07
CA ARG A 111 -9.30 -6.78 6.22
C ARG A 111 -9.16 -6.44 4.75
N LEU A 112 -9.45 -5.21 4.39
CA LEU A 112 -9.31 -4.75 3.01
C LEU A 112 -7.86 -4.73 2.55
N ARG A 113 -6.90 -4.35 3.43
CA ARG A 113 -5.47 -4.48 3.16
C ARG A 113 -5.09 -5.92 2.84
N ALA A 114 -5.52 -6.87 3.67
CA ALA A 114 -5.26 -8.29 3.42
C ALA A 114 -5.82 -8.76 2.08
N ALA A 115 -7.05 -8.36 1.76
CA ALA A 115 -7.69 -8.66 0.47
C ALA A 115 -6.93 -8.03 -0.71
N LEU A 116 -6.46 -6.78 -0.57
CA LEU A 116 -5.68 -6.08 -1.58
C LEU A 116 -4.35 -6.79 -1.87
N LEU A 117 -3.61 -7.18 -0.85
CA LEU A 117 -2.35 -7.93 -1.01
C LEU A 117 -2.60 -9.29 -1.68
N ALA A 118 -3.71 -9.95 -1.37
CA ALA A 118 -4.12 -11.18 -2.04
C ALA A 118 -4.49 -10.93 -3.51
N ALA A 119 -5.18 -9.83 -3.82
CA ALA A 119 -5.55 -9.45 -5.18
C ALA A 119 -4.30 -9.13 -6.04
N PHE A 120 -3.32 -8.41 -5.49
CA PHE A 120 -2.04 -8.20 -6.17
C PHE A 120 -1.35 -9.53 -6.51
N ARG A 121 -1.25 -10.45 -5.57
CA ARG A 121 -0.67 -11.79 -5.81
C ARG A 121 -1.43 -12.56 -6.88
N GLN A 122 -2.76 -12.53 -6.86
CA GLN A 122 -3.58 -13.18 -7.89
C GLN A 122 -3.32 -12.59 -9.28
N THR A 123 -3.21 -11.27 -9.38
CA THR A 123 -2.89 -10.59 -10.63
C THR A 123 -1.52 -11.00 -11.16
N PHE A 124 -0.49 -11.01 -10.33
CA PHE A 124 0.85 -11.43 -10.73
C PHE A 124 0.89 -12.91 -11.16
N VAL A 125 0.21 -13.80 -10.42
CA VAL A 125 0.09 -15.22 -10.81
C VAL A 125 -0.60 -15.37 -12.16
N LYS A 126 -1.64 -14.60 -12.43
CA LYS A 126 -2.33 -14.56 -13.73
C LYS A 126 -1.38 -14.19 -14.89
N HIS A 127 -0.43 -13.29 -14.62
CA HIS A 127 0.60 -12.86 -15.57
C HIS A 127 1.87 -13.71 -15.53
N SER A 128 1.84 -14.88 -14.86
CA SER A 128 2.96 -15.81 -14.74
C SER A 128 4.21 -15.21 -14.07
N THR A 129 4.04 -14.18 -13.25
CA THR A 129 5.10 -13.53 -12.48
C THR A 129 5.34 -14.27 -11.17
N ILE A 130 6.58 -14.55 -10.82
CA ILE A 130 6.96 -15.37 -9.66
C ILE A 130 7.26 -14.49 -8.45
N GLU A 131 6.63 -14.81 -7.28
CA GLU A 131 6.95 -14.12 -6.03
C GLU A 131 8.29 -14.61 -5.47
N VAL A 132 9.18 -13.68 -5.15
CA VAL A 132 10.47 -13.94 -4.49
C VAL A 132 10.59 -13.14 -3.20
N THR A 133 11.49 -13.54 -2.32
CA THR A 133 11.69 -12.92 -1.00
C THR A 133 13.13 -12.42 -0.85
N PRO A 134 13.46 -11.22 -1.34
CA PRO A 134 14.78 -10.62 -1.21
C PRO A 134 15.13 -10.30 0.25
N PRO A 135 16.42 -10.11 0.60
CA PRO A 135 16.82 -9.74 1.95
C PRO A 135 16.45 -8.29 2.29
N CYS A 136 15.98 -8.04 3.53
CA CYS A 136 15.83 -6.68 4.06
C CYS A 136 17.13 -6.12 4.65
N LEU A 137 17.99 -6.99 5.19
CA LEU A 137 19.30 -6.60 5.72
C LEU A 137 20.34 -6.75 4.61
N VAL A 138 20.96 -5.65 4.19
CA VAL A 138 21.79 -5.59 3.00
C VAL A 138 23.10 -4.88 3.26
N GLN A 139 24.13 -5.15 2.41
CA GLN A 139 25.41 -4.48 2.45
C GLN A 139 25.54 -3.34 1.42
N ALA A 140 24.71 -3.35 0.37
CA ALA A 140 24.75 -2.39 -0.71
C ALA A 140 23.52 -1.50 -0.74
N MET A 141 23.65 -0.26 -1.14
CA MET A 141 22.60 0.72 -1.28
C MET A 141 22.01 0.67 -2.68
N VAL A 142 20.69 0.74 -2.82
CA VAL A 142 20.02 0.79 -4.14
C VAL A 142 20.03 2.21 -4.73
N LYS A 143 19.91 3.22 -3.89
CA LYS A 143 19.97 4.64 -4.30
C LYS A 143 21.13 5.30 -3.56
N GLY A 144 21.95 6.06 -4.29
CA GLY A 144 23.06 6.82 -3.72
C GLY A 144 22.60 7.68 -2.56
N GLY A 145 23.15 7.47 -1.37
CA GLY A 145 23.15 8.42 -0.40
C GLY A 145 22.51 8.28 0.96
N ALA A 146 21.91 9.30 1.34
CA ALA A 146 21.92 9.90 2.66
C ALA A 146 20.94 9.30 3.69
N THR A 147 19.98 8.49 3.29
CA THR A 147 18.79 8.21 4.10
C THR A 147 18.58 6.73 4.41
N LEU A 148 19.65 6.04 4.84
CA LEU A 148 19.61 4.64 5.23
C LEU A 148 19.72 4.47 6.74
N PHE A 149 18.93 3.54 7.29
CA PHE A 149 19.18 3.01 8.62
C PHE A 149 20.43 2.11 8.58
N LYS A 150 21.46 2.52 9.33
CA LYS A 150 22.75 1.85 9.42
C LYS A 150 22.77 0.95 10.66
N LEU A 151 23.32 -0.25 10.51
CA LEU A 151 23.39 -1.25 11.56
C LEU A 151 24.83 -1.80 11.66
N ASP A 152 25.29 -2.10 12.86
CA ASP A 152 26.48 -2.92 13.06
C ASP A 152 26.09 -4.40 12.99
N TYR A 153 26.58 -5.09 11.98
CA TYR A 153 26.36 -6.52 11.79
C TYR A 153 27.67 -7.27 12.00
N TYR A 154 27.90 -7.69 13.24
CA TYR A 154 29.13 -8.41 13.62
C TYR A 154 30.43 -7.68 13.25
N GLY A 155 30.49 -6.37 13.48
CA GLY A 155 31.61 -5.51 13.13
C GLY A 155 31.68 -5.09 11.66
N GLN A 156 30.69 -5.42 10.85
CA GLN A 156 30.53 -4.96 9.48
C GLN A 156 29.32 -4.01 9.35
N LEU A 157 29.43 -3.04 8.45
CA LEU A 157 28.33 -2.13 8.19
C LEU A 157 27.25 -2.81 7.36
N ALA A 158 26.02 -2.79 7.85
CA ALA A 158 24.83 -3.24 7.13
C ALA A 158 23.76 -2.14 7.13
N PHE A 159 22.75 -2.30 6.27
CA PHE A 159 21.66 -1.35 6.10
C PHE A 159 20.34 -2.09 6.05
N LEU A 160 19.25 -1.41 6.46
CA LEU A 160 17.90 -1.81 6.07
C LEU A 160 17.64 -1.35 4.64
N THR A 161 17.10 -2.24 3.81
CA THR A 161 16.93 -1.99 2.37
C THR A 161 15.91 -0.88 2.09
N GLN A 162 16.19 -0.06 1.08
CA GLN A 162 15.25 0.94 0.56
C GLN A 162 14.37 0.38 -0.56
N SER A 163 14.80 -0.71 -1.20
CA SER A 163 14.15 -1.34 -2.33
C SER A 163 14.79 -2.71 -2.57
N SER A 164 14.00 -3.64 -3.02
CA SER A 164 14.44 -4.98 -3.41
C SER A 164 14.86 -5.07 -4.89
N GLN A 165 14.76 -3.97 -5.64
CA GLN A 165 14.96 -3.92 -7.10
C GLN A 165 16.20 -4.66 -7.58
N LEU A 166 17.39 -4.35 -7.07
CA LEU A 166 18.63 -4.95 -7.57
C LEU A 166 18.67 -6.47 -7.38
N TYR A 167 18.03 -6.97 -6.31
CA TYR A 167 17.91 -8.41 -6.05
C TYR A 167 16.88 -9.06 -6.97
N LEU A 168 15.77 -8.39 -7.26
CA LEU A 168 14.77 -8.86 -8.24
C LEU A 168 15.40 -8.99 -9.62
N GLU A 169 16.19 -8.01 -10.06
CA GLU A 169 16.92 -8.07 -11.33
C GLU A 169 17.86 -9.29 -11.40
N THR A 170 18.45 -9.74 -10.28
CA THR A 170 19.28 -10.95 -10.26
C THR A 170 18.49 -12.24 -10.47
N CYS A 171 17.19 -12.22 -10.23
CA CYS A 171 16.33 -13.39 -10.38
C CYS A 171 15.81 -13.56 -11.82
N LEU A 172 15.76 -12.49 -12.62
CA LEU A 172 15.23 -12.50 -13.99
C LEU A 172 15.83 -13.59 -14.89
N PRO A 173 17.17 -13.81 -14.93
CA PRO A 173 17.75 -14.78 -15.83
C PRO A 173 17.33 -16.24 -15.57
N ILE A 174 16.82 -16.52 -14.38
CA ILE A 174 16.48 -17.89 -13.93
C ILE A 174 14.96 -18.08 -13.85
N LEU A 175 14.24 -17.07 -13.37
CA LEU A 175 12.81 -17.18 -13.04
C LEU A 175 11.91 -16.49 -14.07
N GLY A 176 12.46 -15.62 -14.95
CA GLY A 176 11.65 -14.73 -15.78
C GLY A 176 11.12 -13.57 -14.91
N ASP A 177 9.88 -13.15 -15.18
CA ASP A 177 9.25 -12.04 -14.48
C ASP A 177 9.06 -12.36 -12.99
N VAL A 178 9.47 -11.42 -12.15
CA VAL A 178 9.46 -11.60 -10.69
C VAL A 178 8.84 -10.40 -9.97
N PHE A 179 8.27 -10.66 -8.80
CA PHE A 179 7.81 -9.61 -7.89
C PHE A 179 8.09 -9.96 -6.44
N CYS A 180 8.01 -8.98 -5.57
CA CYS A 180 7.97 -9.18 -4.12
C CYS A 180 6.94 -8.26 -3.46
N VAL A 181 6.49 -8.66 -2.28
CA VAL A 181 5.74 -7.81 -1.34
C VAL A 181 6.52 -7.85 -0.04
N GLN A 182 7.25 -6.78 0.24
CA GLN A 182 8.21 -6.76 1.33
C GLN A 182 8.39 -5.35 1.89
N GLU A 183 8.84 -5.23 3.12
CA GLU A 183 9.12 -3.95 3.75
C GLU A 183 10.34 -3.27 3.13
N SER A 184 10.21 -1.95 2.94
CA SER A 184 11.29 -1.04 2.57
C SER A 184 11.43 0.06 3.61
N PHE A 185 12.65 0.57 3.79
CA PHE A 185 13.00 1.47 4.88
C PHE A 185 13.61 2.76 4.35
N ARG A 186 13.19 3.90 4.90
CA ARG A 186 13.73 5.23 4.57
C ARG A 186 14.00 6.01 5.84
N ALA A 187 15.25 6.37 6.07
CA ALA A 187 15.67 7.16 7.23
C ALA A 187 15.56 8.67 6.96
N GLU A 188 14.55 9.10 6.21
CA GLU A 188 14.34 10.51 5.90
C GLU A 188 13.80 11.25 7.11
N ASN A 189 14.47 12.34 7.49
CA ASN A 189 14.07 13.18 8.62
C ASN A 189 12.97 14.18 8.21
N ASN A 190 11.94 13.69 7.55
CA ASN A 190 10.80 14.48 7.10
C ASN A 190 9.56 14.15 7.91
N HIS A 191 9.15 15.06 8.79
CA HIS A 191 7.93 14.94 9.59
C HIS A 191 6.68 15.31 8.79
N THR A 192 6.47 14.68 7.64
CA THR A 192 5.23 14.85 6.87
C THR A 192 4.32 13.64 7.07
N GLN A 193 3.03 13.83 6.88
CA GLN A 193 2.04 12.74 6.96
C GLN A 193 2.25 11.64 5.90
N ARG A 194 3.06 11.91 4.87
CA ARG A 194 3.27 11.02 3.72
C ARG A 194 4.56 10.18 3.80
N HIS A 195 5.49 10.50 4.71
CA HIS A 195 6.78 9.81 4.81
C HIS A 195 6.73 8.80 5.96
N LEU A 196 6.79 7.52 5.59
CA LEU A 196 6.93 6.42 6.53
C LEU A 196 8.38 5.95 6.52
N SER A 197 8.93 5.70 7.71
CA SER A 197 10.28 5.13 7.86
C SER A 197 10.33 3.66 7.44
N GLU A 198 9.21 2.96 7.55
CA GLU A 198 9.00 1.57 7.14
C GLU A 198 7.64 1.48 6.43
N TYR A 199 7.59 0.83 5.27
CA TYR A 199 6.37 0.64 4.49
C TYR A 199 6.44 -0.63 3.66
N THR A 200 5.29 -1.22 3.38
CA THR A 200 5.19 -2.39 2.50
C THR A 200 5.34 -1.97 1.05
N HIS A 201 6.33 -2.51 0.39
CA HIS A 201 6.69 -2.22 -0.98
C HIS A 201 6.32 -3.40 -1.87
N LEU A 202 5.45 -3.17 -2.84
CA LEU A 202 5.21 -4.08 -3.95
C LEU A 202 6.16 -3.70 -5.06
N GLU A 203 7.10 -4.56 -5.41
CA GLU A 203 8.08 -4.32 -6.47
C GLU A 203 8.03 -5.45 -7.49
N ALA A 204 8.18 -5.11 -8.77
CA ALA A 204 8.24 -6.08 -9.86
C ALA A 204 9.34 -5.72 -10.84
N GLU A 205 9.99 -6.77 -11.40
CA GLU A 205 10.93 -6.67 -12.50
C GLU A 205 10.52 -7.64 -13.61
N LEU A 206 10.46 -7.14 -14.83
CA LEU A 206 9.94 -7.83 -16.02
C LEU A 206 11.01 -7.89 -17.09
N GLY A 207 11.24 -9.08 -17.64
CA GLY A 207 12.24 -9.31 -18.67
C GLY A 207 11.68 -9.23 -20.08
N PHE A 208 12.54 -8.96 -21.09
CA PHE A 208 12.21 -8.91 -22.50
C PHE A 208 11.09 -7.91 -22.87
N ILE A 209 10.96 -6.84 -22.11
CA ILE A 209 9.96 -5.79 -22.31
C ILE A 209 10.59 -4.51 -22.86
N ASN A 210 9.76 -3.67 -23.44
CA ASN A 210 10.07 -2.27 -23.73
C ASN A 210 9.32 -1.33 -22.75
N PHE A 211 9.53 -0.04 -22.89
CA PHE A 211 8.97 0.94 -21.96
C PHE A 211 7.43 0.97 -21.93
N ASP A 212 6.78 0.66 -23.05
CA ASP A 212 5.32 0.67 -23.15
C ASP A 212 4.69 -0.60 -22.53
N ASP A 213 5.49 -1.65 -22.28
CA ASP A 213 5.05 -2.93 -21.73
C ASP A 213 5.05 -2.98 -20.19
N VAL A 214 5.44 -1.89 -19.51
CA VAL A 214 5.47 -1.86 -18.03
C VAL A 214 4.06 -1.98 -17.47
N MET A 215 3.75 -3.10 -16.85
CA MET A 215 2.40 -3.59 -16.48
C MET A 215 1.70 -2.82 -15.34
N ILE A 216 2.09 -1.60 -15.01
CA ILE A 216 1.57 -0.86 -13.83
C ILE A 216 0.04 -0.72 -13.88
N GLU A 217 -0.50 -0.25 -15.02
CA GLU A 217 -1.95 -0.05 -15.18
C GLU A 217 -2.71 -1.36 -15.04
N ALA A 218 -2.22 -2.44 -15.67
CA ALA A 218 -2.84 -3.76 -15.61
C ALA A 218 -2.90 -4.26 -14.16
N VAL A 219 -1.78 -4.23 -13.42
CA VAL A 219 -1.72 -4.72 -12.04
C VAL A 219 -2.68 -3.95 -11.14
N ILE A 220 -2.72 -2.62 -11.23
CA ILE A 220 -3.61 -1.81 -10.42
C ILE A 220 -5.08 -2.09 -10.76
N CYS A 221 -5.42 -2.02 -12.04
CA CYS A 221 -6.80 -2.17 -12.49
C CYS A 221 -7.36 -3.57 -12.25
N GLU A 222 -6.60 -4.61 -12.56
CA GLU A 222 -7.04 -5.99 -12.35
C GLU A 222 -7.18 -6.32 -10.86
N SER A 223 -6.29 -5.81 -10.02
CA SER A 223 -6.41 -6.01 -8.58
C SER A 223 -7.67 -5.35 -8.01
N VAL A 224 -8.03 -4.16 -8.50
CA VAL A 224 -9.30 -3.51 -8.13
C VAL A 224 -10.50 -4.30 -8.65
N ASP A 225 -10.45 -4.80 -9.87
CA ASP A 225 -11.52 -5.65 -10.43
C ASP A 225 -11.73 -6.92 -9.59
N ILE A 226 -10.65 -7.57 -9.14
CA ILE A 226 -10.70 -8.73 -8.24
C ILE A 226 -11.39 -8.37 -6.91
N LEU A 227 -11.01 -7.25 -6.30
CA LEU A 227 -11.62 -6.78 -5.05
C LEU A 227 -13.11 -6.47 -5.18
N LEU A 228 -13.51 -5.85 -6.29
CA LEU A 228 -14.90 -5.50 -6.54
C LEU A 228 -15.76 -6.73 -6.91
N ALA A 229 -15.14 -7.76 -7.48
CA ALA A 229 -15.81 -9.01 -7.80
C ALA A 229 -16.03 -9.91 -6.57
N ASP A 230 -15.22 -9.78 -5.52
CA ASP A 230 -15.39 -10.50 -4.26
C ASP A 230 -16.44 -9.81 -3.37
N PRO A 231 -17.56 -10.48 -3.02
CA PRO A 231 -18.63 -9.86 -2.23
C PRO A 231 -18.18 -9.31 -0.88
N SER A 232 -17.22 -9.96 -0.22
CA SER A 232 -16.73 -9.54 1.10
C SER A 232 -15.90 -8.25 0.97
N SER A 233 -14.98 -8.19 0.03
CA SER A 233 -14.17 -7.01 -0.25
C SER A 233 -15.01 -5.85 -0.76
N ALA A 234 -15.98 -6.12 -1.66
CA ALA A 234 -16.91 -5.11 -2.16
C ALA A 234 -17.77 -4.50 -1.04
N ALA A 235 -18.19 -5.30 -0.06
CA ALA A 235 -18.91 -4.81 1.12
C ALA A 235 -18.04 -3.89 1.98
N LEU A 236 -16.78 -4.27 2.24
CA LEU A 236 -15.81 -3.44 2.96
C LEU A 236 -15.53 -2.11 2.23
N ILE A 237 -15.36 -2.18 0.92
CA ILE A 237 -15.18 -0.99 0.07
C ILE A 237 -16.39 -0.08 0.19
N LYS A 238 -17.61 -0.62 0.07
CA LYS A 238 -18.84 0.15 0.19
C LYS A 238 -18.99 0.78 1.58
N GLN A 239 -18.58 0.08 2.64
CA GLN A 239 -18.58 0.60 4.01
C GLN A 239 -17.62 1.79 4.15
N LEU A 240 -16.39 1.65 3.65
CA LEU A 240 -15.34 2.66 3.78
C LEU A 240 -15.49 3.81 2.78
N LYS A 241 -15.91 3.51 1.55
CA LYS A 241 -16.03 4.45 0.41
C LYS A 241 -17.27 4.15 -0.44
N PRO A 242 -18.47 4.58 -0.01
CA PRO A 242 -19.74 4.27 -0.72
C PRO A 242 -19.77 4.76 -2.17
N LYS A 243 -18.95 5.75 -2.53
CA LYS A 243 -18.92 6.39 -3.86
C LYS A 243 -17.70 6.00 -4.70
N LEU A 244 -16.96 4.98 -4.31
CA LEU A 244 -15.80 4.52 -5.07
C LEU A 244 -16.24 4.10 -6.48
N GLN A 245 -15.52 4.60 -7.48
CA GLN A 245 -15.62 4.15 -8.87
C GLN A 245 -14.33 3.46 -9.28
N PRO A 246 -14.38 2.39 -10.09
CA PRO A 246 -13.18 1.83 -10.70
C PRO A 246 -12.39 2.90 -11.47
N PRO A 247 -11.05 2.79 -11.55
CA PRO A 247 -10.25 3.73 -12.30
C PRO A 247 -10.63 3.71 -13.78
N ALA A 248 -10.75 4.91 -14.37
CA ALA A 248 -11.00 5.03 -15.81
C ALA A 248 -9.75 4.60 -16.57
N ARG A 249 -9.93 3.78 -17.60
CA ARG A 249 -8.86 3.25 -18.47
C ARG A 249 -8.99 3.84 -19.88
N PRO A 250 -7.87 4.09 -20.59
CA PRO A 250 -6.48 4.07 -20.10
C PRO A 250 -6.17 5.26 -19.21
N PHE A 251 -5.12 5.17 -18.39
CA PHE A 251 -4.59 6.28 -17.62
C PHE A 251 -4.00 7.33 -18.58
N LEU A 252 -3.99 8.58 -18.17
CA LEU A 252 -3.53 9.68 -19.02
C LEU A 252 -1.99 9.70 -19.09
N PRO A 253 -1.37 9.44 -20.26
CA PRO A 253 0.07 9.60 -20.40
C PRO A 253 0.39 11.09 -20.64
N LEU A 254 1.36 11.61 -19.88
CA LEU A 254 1.85 12.99 -20.00
C LEU A 254 3.37 13.00 -19.88
N SER A 255 4.07 13.54 -20.90
CA SER A 255 5.51 13.65 -20.79
C SER A 255 5.92 14.72 -19.79
N TYR A 256 7.10 14.59 -19.19
CA TYR A 256 7.65 15.60 -18.29
C TYR A 256 7.70 17.00 -18.95
N VAL A 257 8.02 17.05 -20.24
CA VAL A 257 8.07 18.32 -21.01
C VAL A 257 6.67 18.93 -21.18
N ASP A 258 5.68 18.09 -21.54
CA ASP A 258 4.30 18.54 -21.68
C ASP A 258 3.71 18.97 -20.33
N ALA A 259 4.06 18.25 -19.26
CA ALA A 259 3.65 18.62 -17.90
C ALA A 259 4.24 19.97 -17.49
N THR A 260 5.51 20.21 -17.77
CA THR A 260 6.17 21.51 -17.51
C THR A 260 5.48 22.64 -18.26
N THR A 261 5.12 22.42 -19.53
CA THR A 261 4.38 23.37 -20.35
C THR A 261 2.99 23.63 -19.77
N TRP A 262 2.27 22.55 -19.43
CA TRP A 262 0.94 22.63 -18.83
C TRP A 262 0.94 23.43 -17.51
N LEU A 263 1.93 23.19 -16.66
CA LEU A 263 2.09 23.90 -15.37
C LEU A 263 2.25 25.41 -15.57
N ASN A 264 3.08 25.80 -16.53
CA ASN A 264 3.30 27.21 -16.85
C ASN A 264 2.03 27.88 -17.44
N GLU A 265 1.33 27.20 -18.34
CA GLU A 265 0.07 27.68 -18.92
C GLU A 265 -1.03 27.89 -17.86
N HIS A 266 -1.03 27.08 -16.80
CA HIS A 266 -2.00 27.18 -15.69
C HIS A 266 -1.50 28.05 -14.53
N GLY A 267 -0.36 28.73 -14.70
CA GLY A 267 0.17 29.67 -13.71
C GLY A 267 0.68 29.03 -12.42
N ILE A 268 0.95 27.72 -12.43
CA ILE A 268 1.57 27.00 -11.32
C ILE A 268 3.07 27.24 -11.41
N LYS A 269 3.65 27.97 -10.45
CA LYS A 269 5.04 28.44 -10.50
C LYS A 269 5.91 27.72 -9.49
N TYR A 270 7.19 27.55 -9.83
CA TYR A 270 8.25 27.13 -8.93
C TYR A 270 8.87 28.36 -8.26
N ILE A 271 8.61 28.54 -6.94
CA ILE A 271 9.15 29.69 -6.16
C ILE A 271 9.06 31.03 -6.93
N MET A 272 7.86 31.36 -7.45
CA MET A 272 7.58 32.61 -8.21
C MET A 272 8.12 32.67 -9.65
N VAL A 273 8.78 31.62 -10.15
CA VAL A 273 9.36 31.53 -11.49
C VAL A 273 8.63 30.43 -12.29
N GLU A 274 8.64 30.55 -13.62
CA GLU A 274 8.15 29.49 -14.51
C GLU A 274 9.02 28.24 -14.41
N HIS A 275 8.40 27.08 -14.58
CA HIS A 275 9.11 25.79 -14.63
C HIS A 275 9.93 25.70 -15.90
N THR A 276 11.16 25.23 -15.78
CA THR A 276 12.04 24.89 -16.89
C THR A 276 12.39 23.41 -16.88
N VAL A 277 12.74 22.88 -18.04
CA VAL A 277 13.19 21.49 -18.15
C VAL A 277 14.43 21.29 -17.28
N GLY A 278 14.40 20.30 -16.38
CA GLY A 278 15.43 20.06 -15.37
C GLY A 278 15.04 20.46 -13.94
N ASN A 279 13.92 21.18 -13.75
CA ASN A 279 13.42 21.44 -12.40
C ASN A 279 12.74 20.20 -11.81
N ASP A 280 12.86 20.00 -10.51
CA ASP A 280 11.99 19.06 -9.80
C ASP A 280 10.56 19.59 -9.79
N ILE A 281 9.66 18.88 -10.48
CA ILE A 281 8.23 19.25 -10.59
C ILE A 281 7.33 18.37 -9.73
N ALA A 282 7.86 17.50 -8.86
CA ALA A 282 7.05 16.51 -8.13
C ALA A 282 5.82 17.13 -7.44
N LYS A 283 6.01 18.18 -6.63
CA LYS A 283 4.92 18.87 -5.95
C LYS A 283 3.95 19.60 -6.90
N ALA A 284 4.46 20.18 -7.97
CA ALA A 284 3.65 20.86 -8.98
C ALA A 284 2.84 19.84 -9.81
N ALA A 285 3.43 18.69 -10.12
CA ALA A 285 2.77 17.59 -10.80
C ALA A 285 1.63 16.98 -9.98
N GLU A 286 1.76 16.93 -8.66
CA GLU A 286 0.64 16.59 -7.77
C GLU A 286 -0.53 17.57 -7.94
N GLN A 287 -0.27 18.88 -7.86
CA GLN A 287 -1.30 19.91 -8.08
C GLN A 287 -1.93 19.83 -9.46
N MET A 288 -1.12 19.60 -10.50
CA MET A 288 -1.59 19.35 -11.86
C MET A 288 -2.57 18.18 -11.91
N THR A 289 -2.20 17.08 -11.30
CA THR A 289 -3.02 15.86 -11.28
C THR A 289 -4.34 16.08 -10.54
N ASP A 290 -4.33 16.86 -9.46
CA ASP A 290 -5.54 17.27 -8.72
C ASP A 290 -6.50 18.06 -9.59
N ILE A 291 -5.98 19.00 -10.38
CA ILE A 291 -6.77 19.83 -11.31
C ILE A 291 -7.32 18.97 -12.46
N ILE A 292 -6.51 18.10 -13.03
CA ILE A 292 -6.91 17.18 -14.12
C ILE A 292 -7.98 16.18 -13.63
N GLY A 293 -7.91 15.76 -12.36
CA GLY A 293 -8.88 14.85 -11.75
C GLY A 293 -8.84 13.42 -12.31
N LYS A 294 -7.74 13.00 -12.93
CA LYS A 294 -7.51 11.67 -13.51
C LYS A 294 -6.16 11.12 -13.09
N LEU A 295 -5.99 9.80 -13.15
CA LEU A 295 -4.69 9.16 -12.98
C LEU A 295 -3.79 9.54 -14.16
N VAL A 296 -2.55 9.95 -13.84
CA VAL A 296 -1.58 10.44 -14.83
C VAL A 296 -0.30 9.61 -14.75
N PHE A 297 0.12 9.03 -15.88
CA PHE A 297 1.47 8.57 -16.07
C PHE A 297 2.34 9.74 -16.50
N LEU A 298 3.14 10.25 -15.58
CA LEU A 298 4.17 11.25 -15.87
C LEU A 298 5.44 10.50 -16.28
N TYR A 299 5.96 10.74 -17.50
CA TYR A 299 7.04 9.93 -18.05
C TYR A 299 8.12 10.76 -18.74
N ARG A 300 9.30 10.13 -19.01
CA ARG A 300 10.48 10.73 -19.63
C ARG A 300 11.05 11.90 -18.84
N PHE A 301 11.47 11.60 -17.62
CA PHE A 301 12.13 12.58 -16.78
C PHE A 301 13.57 12.85 -17.23
N PRO A 302 14.11 14.06 -17.00
CA PRO A 302 15.55 14.34 -17.14
C PRO A 302 16.39 13.37 -16.31
N ALA A 303 17.48 12.89 -16.88
CA ALA A 303 18.34 11.89 -16.24
C ALA A 303 18.95 12.38 -14.91
N GLU A 304 19.19 13.67 -14.79
CA GLU A 304 19.73 14.31 -13.58
C GLU A 304 18.78 14.23 -12.36
N LEU A 305 17.47 14.01 -12.61
CA LEU A 305 16.45 13.91 -11.56
C LEU A 305 16.16 12.47 -11.15
N LYS A 306 16.73 11.48 -11.82
CA LYS A 306 16.39 10.06 -11.63
C LYS A 306 17.61 9.23 -11.23
N ALA A 307 17.35 8.02 -10.72
CA ALA A 307 18.40 7.15 -10.18
C ALA A 307 19.32 6.59 -11.28
N PHE A 308 20.55 6.25 -10.89
CA PHE A 308 21.65 5.85 -11.77
C PHE A 308 21.33 4.63 -12.66
N TYR A 309 20.50 3.73 -12.20
CA TYR A 309 20.20 2.47 -12.89
C TYR A 309 19.15 2.61 -14.01
N MET A 310 18.56 3.78 -14.16
CA MET A 310 17.48 4.00 -15.13
C MET A 310 18.08 4.19 -16.54
N LYS A 311 17.54 3.45 -17.51
CA LYS A 311 17.97 3.50 -18.91
C LYS A 311 17.79 4.89 -19.50
N ARG A 312 18.85 5.42 -20.09
CA ARG A 312 18.82 6.69 -20.82
C ARG A 312 18.22 6.49 -22.20
N MET A 313 17.41 7.43 -22.62
CA MET A 313 16.85 7.45 -23.98
C MET A 313 17.86 8.07 -24.96
N PRO A 314 17.80 7.69 -26.25
CA PRO A 314 18.62 8.34 -27.27
C PRO A 314 18.40 9.85 -27.26
N GLN A 315 19.50 10.59 -27.23
CA GLN A 315 19.47 12.05 -27.22
C GLN A 315 18.98 12.57 -28.59
N LYS A 316 17.99 13.47 -28.57
CA LYS A 316 17.57 14.14 -29.81
C LYS A 316 18.64 15.13 -30.26
N GLU A 317 18.89 15.19 -31.59
CA GLU A 317 19.80 16.20 -32.16
C GLU A 317 19.41 17.62 -31.71
N GLY A 318 20.41 18.37 -31.19
CA GLY A 318 20.20 19.72 -30.72
C GLY A 318 19.64 19.87 -29.30
N SER A 319 19.38 18.77 -28.58
CA SER A 319 18.96 18.83 -27.17
C SER A 319 20.18 18.64 -26.26
N ASN A 320 20.31 19.49 -25.24
CA ASN A 320 21.32 19.33 -24.18
C ASN A 320 20.84 18.46 -23.02
N VAL A 321 19.55 18.07 -23.01
CA VAL A 321 18.95 17.29 -21.93
C VAL A 321 18.84 15.83 -22.36
N VAL A 322 19.34 14.93 -21.53
CA VAL A 322 19.17 13.49 -21.64
C VAL A 322 17.96 13.07 -20.79
N PHE A 323 17.03 12.34 -21.39
CA PHE A 323 15.85 11.81 -20.71
C PHE A 323 16.03 10.33 -20.39
N THR A 324 15.31 9.86 -19.37
CA THR A 324 15.25 8.44 -19.00
C THR A 324 13.96 7.78 -19.46
N ALA A 325 13.98 6.48 -19.71
CA ALA A 325 12.82 5.65 -19.91
C ALA A 325 12.20 5.32 -18.56
N SER A 326 11.65 6.35 -17.89
CA SER A 326 11.05 6.29 -16.57
C SER A 326 9.64 6.85 -16.55
N CYS A 327 8.81 6.36 -15.64
CA CYS A 327 7.48 6.87 -15.40
C CYS A 327 7.14 6.82 -13.91
N ASP A 328 6.32 7.79 -13.50
CA ASP A 328 5.70 7.82 -12.19
C ASP A 328 4.18 7.83 -12.38
N LEU A 329 3.43 7.08 -11.58
CA LEU A 329 1.98 7.13 -11.57
C LEU A 329 1.51 8.06 -10.48
N LEU A 330 0.78 9.10 -10.90
CA LEU A 330 0.22 10.12 -10.02
C LEU A 330 -1.29 9.93 -9.90
N ILE A 331 -1.79 10.02 -8.68
CA ILE A 331 -3.23 9.97 -8.37
C ILE A 331 -3.69 11.34 -7.85
N PRO A 332 -4.86 11.84 -8.28
CA PRO A 332 -5.41 13.09 -7.78
C PRO A 332 -5.52 13.11 -6.26
N ASN A 333 -5.08 14.22 -5.66
CA ASN A 333 -5.01 14.47 -4.22
C ASN A 333 -4.16 13.43 -3.43
N VAL A 334 -3.37 12.58 -4.06
CA VAL A 334 -2.42 11.61 -3.47
C VAL A 334 -0.99 11.98 -3.78
N GLY A 335 -0.74 12.20 -5.05
CA GLY A 335 0.59 12.31 -5.60
C GLY A 335 1.10 10.98 -6.18
N GLU A 336 2.41 10.81 -6.18
CA GLU A 336 3.07 9.63 -6.71
C GLU A 336 2.83 8.39 -5.82
N ILE A 337 2.34 7.31 -6.42
CA ILE A 337 2.17 6.02 -5.77
C ILE A 337 3.05 4.92 -6.35
N VAL A 338 3.47 5.06 -7.61
CA VAL A 338 4.34 4.12 -8.32
C VAL A 338 5.44 4.88 -9.02
N GLY A 339 6.66 4.42 -8.88
CA GLY A 339 7.80 4.82 -9.71
C GLY A 339 8.33 3.62 -10.48
N GLY A 340 8.54 3.77 -11.79
CA GLY A 340 9.02 2.71 -12.66
C GLY A 340 10.01 3.19 -13.72
N SER A 341 10.79 2.26 -14.28
CA SER A 341 11.68 2.56 -15.40
C SER A 341 12.15 1.30 -16.11
N MET A 342 12.62 1.46 -17.35
CA MET A 342 13.57 0.53 -17.95
C MET A 342 14.92 0.63 -17.23
N ARG A 343 15.65 -0.49 -17.19
CA ARG A 343 16.96 -0.59 -16.53
C ARG A 343 18.09 -0.52 -17.56
N ILE A 344 19.25 -0.07 -17.12
CA ILE A 344 20.46 -0.14 -17.95
C ILE A 344 20.83 -1.61 -18.12
N SER A 345 20.77 -2.12 -19.35
CA SER A 345 21.14 -3.49 -19.72
C SER A 345 22.57 -3.59 -20.27
N ASP A 346 23.16 -2.47 -20.69
CA ASP A 346 24.53 -2.41 -21.19
C ASP A 346 25.54 -2.26 -20.07
N TYR A 347 26.64 -3.06 -20.14
CA TYR A 347 27.67 -3.07 -19.11
C TYR A 347 28.48 -1.77 -19.08
N ASP A 348 28.89 -1.26 -20.24
CA ASP A 348 29.76 -0.08 -20.31
C ASP A 348 28.99 1.19 -19.95
N GLU A 349 27.70 1.26 -20.30
CA GLU A 349 26.80 2.32 -19.87
C GLU A 349 26.67 2.33 -18.35
N LEU A 350 26.45 1.17 -17.71
CA LEU A 350 26.32 1.06 -16.25
C LEU A 350 27.62 1.49 -15.53
N ILE A 351 28.78 1.03 -15.99
CA ILE A 351 30.09 1.43 -15.44
C ILE A 351 30.34 2.93 -15.59
N THR A 352 29.93 3.49 -16.73
CA THR A 352 30.03 4.93 -16.97
C THR A 352 29.17 5.72 -16.00
N THR A 353 27.97 5.24 -15.75
CA THR A 353 27.03 5.87 -14.82
C THR A 353 27.55 5.82 -13.38
N TYR A 354 28.11 4.69 -12.92
CA TYR A 354 28.74 4.62 -11.59
C TYR A 354 29.83 5.68 -11.41
N LYS A 355 30.67 5.88 -12.44
CA LYS A 355 31.72 6.89 -12.39
C LYS A 355 31.17 8.32 -12.30
N GLN A 356 30.09 8.59 -13.04
CA GLN A 356 29.42 9.90 -13.03
C GLN A 356 28.81 10.22 -11.66
N GLU A 357 28.23 9.21 -11.02
CA GLU A 357 27.61 9.32 -9.68
C GLU A 357 28.64 9.21 -8.52
N GLY A 358 29.91 8.99 -8.82
CA GLY A 358 30.95 8.82 -7.79
C GLY A 358 30.80 7.54 -6.96
N MET A 359 30.14 6.52 -7.50
CA MET A 359 29.90 5.23 -6.83
C MET A 359 31.06 4.27 -7.07
N ASP A 360 31.38 3.45 -6.05
CA ASP A 360 32.36 2.37 -6.17
C ASP A 360 31.71 1.12 -6.79
N PRO A 361 32.07 0.74 -8.03
CA PRO A 361 31.49 -0.44 -8.69
C PRO A 361 31.80 -1.75 -7.97
N SER A 362 32.85 -1.81 -7.14
CA SER A 362 33.27 -3.04 -6.47
C SER A 362 32.23 -3.57 -5.49
N ILE A 363 31.41 -2.67 -4.91
CA ILE A 363 30.33 -3.02 -3.98
C ILE A 363 29.17 -3.67 -4.73
N TYR A 364 29.01 -3.34 -6.02
CA TYR A 364 27.92 -3.80 -6.89
C TYR A 364 28.36 -4.87 -7.89
N TYR A 365 29.49 -5.56 -7.66
CA TYR A 365 30.05 -6.54 -8.60
C TYR A 365 29.01 -7.59 -9.03
N TRP A 366 28.25 -8.13 -8.09
CA TRP A 366 27.21 -9.13 -8.29
C TRP A 366 26.04 -8.62 -9.17
N TYR A 367 25.72 -7.35 -9.10
CA TYR A 367 24.73 -6.69 -9.94
C TYR A 367 25.31 -6.35 -11.34
N THR A 368 26.55 -5.91 -11.38
CA THR A 368 27.25 -5.55 -12.62
C THR A 368 27.58 -6.77 -13.46
N ASP A 369 27.94 -7.90 -12.82
CA ASP A 369 28.28 -9.15 -13.51
C ASP A 369 27.12 -9.71 -14.34
N GLN A 370 25.88 -9.45 -13.98
CA GLN A 370 24.72 -9.83 -14.81
C GLN A 370 24.79 -9.21 -16.22
N ARG A 371 25.22 -7.95 -16.31
CA ARG A 371 25.42 -7.29 -17.61
C ARG A 371 26.62 -7.84 -18.37
N ARG A 372 27.62 -8.30 -17.64
CA ARG A 372 28.82 -8.92 -18.24
C ARG A 372 28.55 -10.31 -18.79
N TYR A 373 27.78 -11.12 -18.10
CA TYR A 373 27.55 -12.53 -18.47
C TYR A 373 26.24 -12.76 -19.24
N GLY A 374 25.44 -11.77 -19.38
CA GLY A 374 24.23 -11.76 -20.17
C GLY A 374 23.02 -11.29 -19.40
N THR A 375 22.32 -10.31 -19.94
CA THR A 375 21.03 -9.82 -19.47
C THR A 375 20.14 -9.53 -20.67
N CYS A 376 18.86 -9.31 -20.44
CA CYS A 376 17.92 -8.85 -21.44
C CYS A 376 17.54 -7.38 -21.21
N GLU A 377 16.84 -6.78 -22.16
CA GLU A 377 16.09 -5.56 -21.92
C GLU A 377 15.03 -5.87 -20.86
N HIS A 378 15.02 -5.08 -19.79
CA HIS A 378 14.11 -5.28 -18.67
C HIS A 378 13.77 -3.96 -18.01
N GLY A 379 12.71 -3.97 -17.26
CA GLY A 379 12.23 -2.83 -16.52
C GLY A 379 11.36 -3.28 -15.37
N GLY A 380 11.07 -2.36 -14.48
CA GLY A 380 10.26 -2.66 -13.32
C GLY A 380 9.77 -1.42 -12.62
N TYR A 381 9.06 -1.65 -11.54
CA TYR A 381 8.45 -0.58 -10.76
C TYR A 381 8.28 -0.97 -9.30
N GLY A 382 8.09 0.05 -8.47
CA GLY A 382 7.75 -0.11 -7.06
C GLY A 382 6.51 0.71 -6.70
N LEU A 383 5.61 0.09 -5.93
CA LEU A 383 4.39 0.68 -5.39
C LEU A 383 4.41 0.61 -3.86
N GLY A 384 4.30 1.77 -3.19
CA GLY A 384 4.13 1.82 -1.74
C GLY A 384 2.68 1.50 -1.37
N VAL A 385 2.44 0.36 -0.73
CA VAL A 385 1.08 -0.08 -0.37
C VAL A 385 0.42 0.91 0.60
N GLU A 386 1.14 1.43 1.57
CA GLU A 386 0.64 2.43 2.52
C GLU A 386 0.46 3.79 1.86
N MET A 387 1.32 4.18 0.92
CA MET A 387 1.14 5.42 0.14
C MET A 387 -0.16 5.35 -0.65
N ALA A 388 -0.45 4.21 -1.24
CA ALA A 388 -1.76 3.92 -1.79
C ALA A 388 -2.87 3.95 -0.71
N GLN A 389 -2.56 3.75 0.55
CA GLN A 389 -3.50 3.73 1.67
C GLN A 389 -3.61 5.02 2.49
N THR A 390 -2.56 5.84 2.63
CA THR A 390 -2.55 7.00 3.54
C THR A 390 -2.99 8.31 2.92
N SER A 391 -3.14 8.36 1.65
CA SER A 391 -3.40 9.62 1.00
C SER A 391 -4.88 9.94 0.97
N TYR A 392 -5.22 11.06 1.47
CA TYR A 392 -6.53 11.74 1.49
C TYR A 392 -7.27 11.74 0.15
N ALA A 393 -6.61 11.31 -0.82
CA ALA A 393 -6.94 11.58 -2.15
C ALA A 393 -7.41 10.42 -2.96
N LEU A 394 -7.44 9.27 -2.44
CA LEU A 394 -8.22 8.21 -3.04
C LEU A 394 -9.73 8.52 -2.97
N LYS A 395 -10.08 9.79 -3.08
CA LYS A 395 -11.46 10.21 -3.40
C LYS A 395 -11.99 9.51 -4.66
N GLY A 396 -11.13 8.80 -5.39
CA GLY A 396 -11.51 8.07 -6.59
C GLY A 396 -11.03 6.62 -6.69
N PHE A 397 -9.95 6.20 -6.02
CA PHE A 397 -9.32 4.93 -6.43
C PHE A 397 -9.19 3.85 -5.36
N MET A 398 -8.72 4.14 -4.18
CA MET A 398 -8.59 3.13 -3.11
C MET A 398 -8.79 3.73 -1.71
N PHE A 399 -9.83 3.29 -1.03
CA PHE A 399 -9.95 3.00 0.38
C PHE A 399 -9.63 4.08 1.39
N PHE A 400 -10.29 5.27 1.42
CA PHE A 400 -10.06 6.12 2.57
C PHE A 400 -11.28 6.80 3.14
N VAL A 401 -11.34 6.64 4.41
CA VAL A 401 -12.13 7.40 5.35
C VAL A 401 -11.35 8.68 5.67
N GLU A 402 -11.99 9.84 5.56
CA GLU A 402 -11.50 11.06 6.19
C GLU A 402 -11.52 10.84 7.71
N CYS A 403 -10.43 10.32 8.24
CA CYS A 403 -10.25 10.18 9.69
C CYS A 403 -8.75 10.17 10.01
N ASP A 404 -8.32 11.08 10.86
CA ASP A 404 -6.96 11.11 11.41
C ASP A 404 -6.58 9.77 12.08
N ASP A 405 -7.59 9.00 12.49
CA ASP A 405 -7.44 7.70 13.14
C ASP A 405 -6.89 6.59 12.25
N ILE A 406 -7.06 6.67 10.92
CA ILE A 406 -6.58 5.62 9.98
C ILE A 406 -5.07 5.66 9.80
N ILE A 407 -4.46 6.83 9.81
CA ILE A 407 -3.00 6.98 9.80
C ILE A 407 -2.39 6.22 10.99
N TYR A 408 -3.08 6.21 12.12
CA TYR A 408 -2.70 5.45 13.30
C TYR A 408 -2.79 3.93 13.11
N VAL A 409 -3.81 3.44 12.42
CA VAL A 409 -4.01 1.99 12.17
C VAL A 409 -2.92 1.42 11.28
N LEU A 410 -2.54 2.16 10.25
CA LEU A 410 -1.51 1.73 9.29
C LEU A 410 -0.10 1.76 9.87
N ARG A 411 0.16 2.66 10.82
CA ARG A 411 1.41 2.67 11.59
C ARG A 411 1.55 1.47 12.53
N LEU A 412 0.48 0.72 12.81
CA LEU A 412 0.50 -0.48 13.64
C LEU A 412 0.86 -1.76 12.87
N SER A 413 0.72 -1.77 11.55
CA SER A 413 1.15 -2.92 10.74
C SER A 413 2.68 -3.02 10.64
N GLY A 414 3.39 -1.93 10.90
CA GLY A 414 4.81 -1.94 11.18
C GLY A 414 5.02 -1.69 12.69
N LEU A 415 5.32 -2.73 13.44
CA LEU A 415 5.81 -2.63 14.83
C LEU A 415 7.21 -2.02 14.87
N GLY A 416 7.46 -0.97 14.10
CA GLY A 416 8.67 -0.19 14.09
C GLY A 416 8.58 0.93 15.13
N PHE A 417 9.55 0.99 15.99
CA PHE A 417 9.74 2.02 17.02
C PHE A 417 9.43 3.41 16.51
N LEU A 418 8.48 4.06 17.17
CA LEU A 418 8.24 5.48 17.04
C LEU A 418 8.91 6.18 18.22
N HIS A 419 9.82 7.06 17.91
CA HIS A 419 10.18 8.19 18.77
C HIS A 419 9.39 9.42 18.34
#